data_055bc2fbfef919a91662cc09c00244e1
#
_entry.id   055bc2fbfef919a91662cc09c00244e1
#
_cell.length_a   1.000
_cell.length_b   1.000
_cell.length_c   1.000
_cell.angle_alpha   90.00
_cell.angle_beta   90.00
_cell.angle_gamma   90.00
#
_symmetry.space_group_name_H-M   'P 1'
#
loop_
_entity.id
_entity.type
_entity.pdbx_description
1 polymer ?
#
loop_
_entity_poly.entity_id
_entity_poly.type
_entity_poly.pdbx_seq_one_letter_code
_entity_poly.pdbx_strand_id
1 'polypeptide(L)'
;HKTIKKVTQDIDELKMNTAIAAMMTMVNEFYANGCSKGDVRALCLLLSPFAPHMVEEMWENMGFAAKEGKMAMQMPWPEYDEAKTVDATREMAVQVNGKLKSTITVPSDSEDSVVIDAACADDKVKRLMEGKQLVKTIVVKNKLINLIIK
;
A
#
# COMPACT_ATOMS: atom_id res chain seq x y z
N HIS A 1 6.31 7.36 -0.14
CA HIS A 1 7.52 6.67 0.31
C HIS A 1 7.56 5.22 -0.17
N LYS A 2 6.50 4.43 -0.01
CA LYS A 2 6.43 3.04 -0.46
C LYS A 2 6.69 2.89 -1.96
N THR A 3 6.07 3.73 -2.78
CA THR A 3 6.28 3.75 -4.24
C THR A 3 7.71 4.17 -4.59
N ILE A 4 8.27 5.19 -3.90
CA ILE A 4 9.65 5.64 -4.12
C ILE A 4 10.61 4.47 -3.86
N LYS A 5 10.48 3.79 -2.72
CA LYS A 5 11.30 2.61 -2.39
C LYS A 5 11.19 1.53 -3.47
N LYS A 6 9.95 1.17 -3.85
CA LYS A 6 9.70 0.12 -4.84
C LYS A 6 10.31 0.45 -6.19
N VAL A 7 10.09 1.67 -6.70
CA VAL A 7 10.62 2.11 -8.01
C VAL A 7 12.15 2.17 -7.97
N THR A 8 12.75 2.66 -6.89
CA THR A 8 14.21 2.69 -6.72
C THR A 8 14.80 1.29 -6.83
N GLN A 9 14.26 0.34 -6.06
CA GLN A 9 14.72 -1.06 -6.09
C GLN A 9 14.53 -1.71 -7.47
N ASP A 10 13.39 -1.46 -8.11
CA ASP A 10 13.10 -2.03 -9.42
C ASP A 10 14.02 -1.47 -10.52
N ILE A 11 14.41 -0.20 -10.44
CA ILE A 11 15.39 0.39 -11.37
C ILE A 11 16.77 -0.23 -11.15
N ASP A 12 17.23 -0.34 -9.91
CA ASP A 12 18.51 -0.96 -9.56
C ASP A 12 18.60 -2.42 -10.03
N GLU A 13 17.47 -3.12 -10.03
CA GLU A 13 17.35 -4.51 -10.49
C GLU A 13 16.97 -4.62 -11.98
N LEU A 14 16.91 -3.52 -12.72
CA LEU A 14 16.49 -3.44 -14.13
C LEU A 14 15.08 -3.99 -14.40
N LYS A 15 14.20 -3.94 -13.41
CA LYS A 15 12.80 -4.38 -13.49
C LYS A 15 11.86 -3.24 -13.89
N MET A 16 12.09 -2.68 -15.09
CA MET A 16 11.37 -1.49 -15.55
C MET A 16 9.85 -1.66 -15.60
N ASN A 17 9.36 -2.85 -15.95
CA ASN A 17 7.92 -3.13 -16.02
C ASN A 17 7.23 -3.02 -14.65
N THR A 18 7.88 -3.52 -13.59
CA THR A 18 7.34 -3.45 -12.22
C THR A 18 7.43 -2.04 -11.65
N ALA A 19 8.48 -1.29 -12.00
CA ALA A 19 8.58 0.13 -11.67
C ALA A 19 7.42 0.95 -12.28
N ILE A 20 7.14 0.74 -13.57
CA ILE A 20 6.01 1.38 -14.25
C ILE A 20 4.67 0.98 -13.58
N ALA A 21 4.47 -0.31 -13.29
CA ALA A 21 3.26 -0.78 -12.61
C ALA A 21 3.07 -0.14 -11.23
N ALA A 22 4.16 0.04 -10.47
CA ALA A 22 4.10 0.72 -9.18
C ALA A 22 3.69 2.20 -9.31
N MET A 23 4.20 2.91 -10.33
CA MET A 23 3.79 4.29 -10.63
C MET A 23 2.33 4.36 -11.11
N MET A 24 1.86 3.40 -11.91
CA MET A 24 0.44 3.32 -12.31
C MET A 24 -0.48 3.13 -11.09
N THR A 25 -0.07 2.27 -10.14
CA THR A 25 -0.80 2.11 -8.87
C THR A 25 -0.87 3.43 -8.10
N MET A 26 0.24 4.17 -8.01
CA MET A 26 0.27 5.49 -7.37
C MET A 26 -0.68 6.48 -8.05
N VAL A 27 -0.75 6.50 -9.38
CA VAL A 27 -1.69 7.35 -10.13
C VAL A 27 -3.14 6.95 -9.86
N ASN A 28 -3.45 5.65 -9.80
CA ASN A 28 -4.80 5.18 -9.44
C ASN A 28 -5.21 5.62 -8.04
N GLU A 29 -4.29 5.59 -7.07
CA GLU A 29 -4.52 6.12 -5.72
C GLU A 29 -4.79 7.64 -5.75
N PHE A 30 -4.11 8.41 -6.61
CA PHE A 30 -4.38 9.83 -6.79
C PHE A 30 -5.81 10.09 -7.32
N TYR A 31 -6.28 9.27 -8.24
CA TYR A 31 -7.67 9.36 -8.73
C TYR A 31 -8.70 9.00 -7.66
N ALA A 32 -8.42 8.03 -6.83
CA ALA A 32 -9.34 7.57 -5.79
C ALA A 32 -9.39 8.53 -4.58
N ASN A 33 -8.24 9.04 -4.15
CA ASN A 33 -8.09 9.71 -2.86
C ASN A 33 -7.64 11.17 -2.99
N GLY A 34 -7.37 11.65 -4.21
CA GLY A 34 -6.73 12.93 -4.46
C GLY A 34 -5.21 12.87 -4.23
N CYS A 35 -4.53 13.96 -4.57
CA CYS A 35 -3.09 14.08 -4.38
C CYS A 35 -2.69 15.52 -4.04
N SER A 36 -1.58 15.66 -3.34
CA SER A 36 -0.93 16.95 -3.10
C SER A 36 0.04 17.32 -4.23
N LYS A 37 0.44 18.59 -4.30
CA LYS A 37 1.54 19.01 -5.19
C LYS A 37 2.83 18.23 -4.92
N GLY A 38 3.09 17.85 -3.67
CA GLY A 38 4.26 17.07 -3.29
C GLY A 38 4.22 15.65 -3.87
N ASP A 39 3.05 15.03 -3.92
CA ASP A 39 2.87 13.69 -4.51
C ASP A 39 3.10 13.72 -6.03
N VAL A 40 2.56 14.74 -6.71
CA VAL A 40 2.80 14.95 -8.15
C VAL A 40 4.28 15.20 -8.42
N ARG A 41 4.94 16.00 -7.57
CA ARG A 41 6.40 16.22 -7.69
C ARG A 41 7.18 14.92 -7.58
N ALA A 42 6.84 14.07 -6.61
CA ALA A 42 7.49 12.76 -6.44
C ALA A 42 7.26 11.87 -7.67
N LEU A 43 6.03 11.83 -8.20
CA LEU A 43 5.71 11.08 -9.41
C LEU A 43 6.53 11.57 -10.61
N CYS A 44 6.65 12.88 -10.82
CA CYS A 44 7.48 13.45 -11.89
C CYS A 44 8.93 12.97 -11.80
N LEU A 45 9.52 13.01 -10.60
CA LEU A 45 10.91 12.58 -10.40
C LEU A 45 11.08 11.08 -10.68
N LEU A 46 10.15 10.23 -10.22
CA LEU A 46 10.17 8.79 -10.47
C LEU A 46 9.98 8.45 -11.95
N LEU A 47 9.17 9.23 -12.66
CA LEU A 47 8.84 9.00 -14.06
C LEU A 47 9.91 9.56 -15.01
N SER A 48 10.76 10.48 -14.55
CA SER A 48 11.78 11.15 -15.35
C SER A 48 12.68 10.20 -16.18
N PRO A 49 13.17 9.06 -15.65
CA PRO A 49 13.97 8.12 -16.43
C PRO A 49 13.20 7.40 -17.56
N PHE A 50 11.87 7.36 -17.47
CA PHE A 50 11.01 6.63 -18.41
C PHE A 50 10.41 7.53 -19.48
N ALA A 51 10.03 8.75 -19.14
CA ALA A 51 9.35 9.67 -20.01
C ALA A 51 9.80 11.13 -19.78
N PRO A 52 11.09 11.45 -20.03
CA PRO A 52 11.69 12.73 -19.67
C PRO A 52 10.95 13.94 -20.27
N HIS A 53 10.60 13.91 -21.56
CA HIS A 53 9.93 15.02 -22.21
C HIS A 53 8.56 15.35 -21.61
N MET A 54 7.76 14.32 -21.34
CA MET A 54 6.45 14.48 -20.72
C MET A 54 6.60 15.02 -19.29
N VAL A 55 7.59 14.55 -18.56
CA VAL A 55 7.86 15.00 -17.20
C VAL A 55 8.29 16.46 -17.17
N GLU A 56 9.16 16.90 -18.06
CA GLU A 56 9.58 18.31 -18.10
C GLU A 56 8.42 19.25 -18.41
N GLU A 57 7.52 18.88 -19.31
CA GLU A 57 6.30 19.65 -19.54
C GLU A 57 5.38 19.69 -18.31
N MET A 58 5.17 18.56 -17.64
CA MET A 58 4.42 18.53 -16.39
C MET A 58 5.09 19.37 -15.30
N TRP A 59 6.41 19.31 -15.20
CA TRP A 59 7.22 20.05 -14.23
C TRP A 59 7.07 21.56 -14.39
N GLU A 60 7.09 22.03 -15.62
CA GLU A 60 6.89 23.43 -15.96
C GLU A 60 5.44 23.87 -15.68
N ASN A 61 4.44 23.12 -16.18
CA ASN A 61 3.01 23.40 -16.01
C ASN A 61 2.57 23.43 -14.53
N MET A 62 3.19 22.60 -13.68
CA MET A 62 2.95 22.58 -12.24
C MET A 62 3.67 23.72 -11.49
N GLY A 63 4.51 24.48 -12.18
CA GLY A 63 5.28 25.59 -11.62
C GLY A 63 6.49 25.14 -10.80
N PHE A 64 6.92 23.90 -10.91
CA PHE A 64 8.11 23.40 -10.20
C PHE A 64 9.38 23.99 -10.80
N ALA A 65 9.48 24.14 -12.12
CA ALA A 65 10.62 24.76 -12.78
C ALA A 65 10.88 26.18 -12.26
N ALA A 66 9.84 27.00 -12.13
CA ALA A 66 9.93 28.36 -11.61
C ALA A 66 10.34 28.40 -10.12
N LYS A 67 9.87 27.42 -9.33
CA LYS A 67 10.17 27.33 -7.89
C LYS A 67 11.57 26.83 -7.61
N GLU A 68 12.00 25.76 -8.31
CA GLU A 68 13.26 25.07 -8.05
C GLU A 68 14.42 25.68 -8.86
N GLY A 69 14.12 26.44 -9.92
CA GLY A 69 15.12 26.98 -10.85
C GLY A 69 15.86 25.94 -11.66
N LYS A 70 15.30 24.72 -11.76
CA LYS A 70 15.90 23.54 -12.38
C LYS A 70 14.86 22.70 -13.11
N MET A 71 15.31 21.97 -14.11
CA MET A 71 14.54 20.93 -14.78
C MET A 71 14.37 19.72 -13.87
N ALA A 72 13.33 18.91 -14.11
CA ALA A 72 13.08 17.70 -13.33
C ALA A 72 14.27 16.72 -13.35
N MET A 73 14.88 16.54 -14.52
CA MET A 73 16.05 15.69 -14.70
C MET A 73 17.31 16.14 -13.94
N GLN A 74 17.36 17.40 -13.52
CA GLN A 74 18.47 17.97 -12.75
C GLN A 74 18.25 17.86 -11.25
N MET A 75 17.06 17.39 -10.84
CA MET A 75 16.74 17.21 -9.43
C MET A 75 17.36 15.91 -8.90
N PRO A 76 17.71 15.88 -7.60
CA PRO A 76 18.12 14.64 -6.97
C PRO A 76 16.99 13.62 -6.98
N TRP A 77 17.35 12.34 -7.03
CA TRP A 77 16.40 11.25 -6.87
C TRP A 77 15.66 11.38 -5.54
N PRO A 78 14.33 11.11 -5.49
CA PRO A 78 13.56 11.29 -4.28
C PRO A 78 13.94 10.26 -3.21
N GLU A 79 14.18 10.74 -2.01
CA GLU A 79 14.44 9.89 -0.85
C GLU A 79 13.15 9.37 -0.22
N TYR A 80 13.23 8.22 0.41
CA TYR A 80 12.12 7.65 1.17
C TYR A 80 12.51 7.42 2.64
N ASP A 81 11.51 7.55 3.49
CA ASP A 81 11.60 7.22 4.91
C ASP A 81 11.09 5.79 5.10
N GLU A 82 11.95 4.91 5.59
CA GLU A 82 11.62 3.49 5.79
C GLU A 82 10.42 3.31 6.72
N ALA A 83 10.32 4.10 7.77
CA ALA A 83 9.19 4.05 8.70
C ALA A 83 7.83 4.36 8.03
N LYS A 84 7.84 5.14 6.93
CA LYS A 84 6.64 5.49 6.15
C LYS A 84 6.36 4.52 5.00
N THR A 85 7.16 3.49 4.85
CA THR A 85 6.92 2.44 3.85
C THR A 85 6.08 1.29 4.38
N VAL A 86 5.89 1.21 5.68
CA VAL A 86 5.05 0.20 6.34
C VAL A 86 3.60 0.65 6.30
N ASP A 87 2.71 -0.22 5.82
CA ASP A 87 1.28 0.05 5.85
C ASP A 87 0.81 0.10 7.32
N ALA A 88 0.11 1.16 7.69
CA ALA A 88 -0.44 1.31 9.04
C ALA A 88 -1.50 0.23 9.35
N THR A 89 -2.17 -0.24 8.31
CA THR A 89 -3.19 -1.30 8.42
C THR A 89 -2.96 -2.38 7.37
N ARG A 90 -3.37 -3.60 7.66
CA ARG A 90 -3.33 -4.73 6.72
C ARG A 90 -4.65 -5.45 6.65
N GLU A 91 -4.97 -5.92 5.46
CA GLU A 91 -6.08 -6.83 5.28
C GLU A 91 -5.66 -8.26 5.65
N MET A 92 -6.45 -8.89 6.52
CA MET A 92 -6.26 -10.27 6.92
C MET A 92 -7.47 -11.11 6.54
N ALA A 93 -7.22 -12.26 5.93
CA ALA A 93 -8.27 -13.21 5.57
C ALA A 93 -8.82 -13.91 6.82
N VAL A 94 -10.13 -13.88 7.00
CA VAL A 94 -10.82 -14.61 8.09
C VAL A 94 -11.38 -15.91 7.53
N GLN A 95 -10.87 -17.01 8.06
CA GLN A 95 -11.36 -18.36 7.77
C GLN A 95 -12.17 -18.91 8.94
N VAL A 96 -13.20 -19.67 8.63
CA VAL A 96 -13.96 -20.44 9.59
C VAL A 96 -13.92 -21.90 9.15
N ASN A 97 -13.40 -22.78 10.00
CA ASN A 97 -13.16 -24.18 9.69
C ASN A 97 -12.40 -24.38 8.35
N GLY A 98 -11.36 -23.54 8.12
CA GLY A 98 -10.51 -23.61 6.93
C GLY A 98 -11.11 -22.98 5.66
N LYS A 99 -12.34 -22.45 5.69
CA LYS A 99 -12.97 -21.80 4.53
C LYS A 99 -12.97 -20.28 4.70
N LEU A 100 -12.49 -19.53 3.71
CA LEU A 100 -12.52 -18.09 3.68
C LEU A 100 -13.98 -17.59 3.79
N LYS A 101 -14.23 -16.66 4.73
CA LYS A 101 -15.55 -16.11 5.01
C LYS A 101 -15.60 -14.59 4.94
N SER A 102 -14.54 -13.92 5.37
CA SER A 102 -14.46 -12.47 5.38
C SER A 102 -13.01 -12.01 5.26
N THR A 103 -12.82 -10.71 5.09
CA THR A 103 -11.52 -10.03 5.19
C THR A 103 -11.69 -8.88 6.17
N ILE A 104 -10.79 -8.77 7.12
CA ILE A 104 -10.76 -7.70 8.13
C ILE A 104 -9.55 -6.84 7.92
N THR A 105 -9.67 -5.55 8.23
CA THR A 105 -8.54 -4.61 8.24
C THR A 105 -8.10 -4.40 9.68
N VAL A 106 -6.86 -4.72 9.97
CA VAL A 106 -6.26 -4.56 11.30
C VAL A 106 -4.98 -3.75 11.20
N PRO A 107 -4.56 -3.05 12.27
CA PRO A 107 -3.26 -2.39 12.30
C PRO A 107 -2.15 -3.40 12.03
N SER A 108 -1.11 -2.97 11.29
CA SER A 108 0.06 -3.82 11.04
C SER A 108 0.74 -4.18 12.36
N ASP A 109 1.19 -5.43 12.47
CA ASP A 109 1.83 -5.98 13.67
C ASP A 109 0.97 -5.97 14.95
N SER A 110 -0.38 -5.96 14.80
CA SER A 110 -1.30 -6.13 15.93
C SER A 110 -1.03 -7.44 16.67
N GLU A 111 -1.28 -7.41 17.98
CA GLU A 111 -1.30 -8.62 18.80
C GLU A 111 -2.43 -9.56 18.36
N ASP A 112 -2.23 -10.85 18.57
CA ASP A 112 -3.21 -11.88 18.18
C ASP A 112 -4.59 -11.63 18.80
N SER A 113 -4.64 -11.08 20.02
CA SER A 113 -5.87 -10.65 20.71
C SER A 113 -6.70 -9.67 19.90
N VAL A 114 -6.07 -8.61 19.40
CA VAL A 114 -6.72 -7.56 18.59
C VAL A 114 -7.24 -8.14 17.27
N VAL A 115 -6.49 -9.04 16.64
CA VAL A 115 -6.90 -9.71 15.41
C VAL A 115 -8.11 -10.63 15.66
N ILE A 116 -8.12 -11.37 16.78
CA ILE A 116 -9.23 -12.25 17.17
C ILE A 116 -10.48 -11.44 17.42
N ASP A 117 -10.37 -10.35 18.19
CA ASP A 117 -11.50 -9.47 18.51
C ASP A 117 -12.09 -8.85 17.24
N ALA A 118 -11.24 -8.35 16.34
CA ALA A 118 -11.66 -7.80 15.06
C ALA A 118 -12.35 -8.85 14.19
N ALA A 119 -11.85 -10.08 14.14
CA ALA A 119 -12.44 -11.18 13.38
C ALA A 119 -13.80 -11.61 13.97
N CYS A 120 -13.91 -11.66 15.29
CA CYS A 120 -15.17 -11.97 15.98
C CYS A 120 -16.20 -10.82 15.87
N ALA A 121 -15.75 -9.58 15.65
CA ALA A 121 -16.62 -8.42 15.48
C ALA A 121 -17.24 -8.34 14.07
N ASP A 122 -16.70 -9.06 13.08
CA ASP A 122 -17.23 -9.10 11.72
C ASP A 122 -18.62 -9.75 11.68
N ASP A 123 -19.59 -9.10 11.01
CA ASP A 123 -20.99 -9.54 10.99
C ASP A 123 -21.18 -10.91 10.33
N LYS A 124 -20.36 -11.25 9.33
CA LYS A 124 -20.43 -12.55 8.66
C LYS A 124 -19.93 -13.66 9.57
N VAL A 125 -18.90 -13.37 10.35
CA VAL A 125 -18.32 -14.31 11.32
C VAL A 125 -19.27 -14.49 12.50
N LYS A 126 -19.85 -13.41 13.05
CA LYS A 126 -20.84 -13.47 14.13
C LYS A 126 -22.00 -14.40 13.81
N ARG A 127 -22.61 -14.25 12.62
CA ARG A 127 -23.70 -15.13 12.15
C ARG A 127 -23.31 -16.60 12.09
N LEU A 128 -22.05 -16.90 11.77
CA LEU A 128 -21.56 -18.27 11.68
C LEU A 128 -21.21 -18.87 13.05
N MET A 129 -20.99 -18.00 14.03
CA MET A 129 -20.69 -18.39 15.42
C MET A 129 -21.95 -18.52 16.27
N GLU A 130 -23.11 -18.04 15.82
CA GLU A 130 -24.39 -18.20 16.52
C GLU A 130 -24.69 -19.67 16.82
N GLY A 131 -24.83 -20.00 18.11
CA GLY A 131 -25.11 -21.36 18.58
C GLY A 131 -23.92 -22.34 18.53
N LYS A 132 -22.71 -21.84 18.26
CA LYS A 132 -21.47 -22.65 18.19
C LYS A 132 -20.41 -22.16 19.15
N GLN A 133 -19.58 -23.07 19.61
CA GLN A 133 -18.45 -22.73 20.49
C GLN A 133 -17.14 -22.62 19.71
N LEU A 134 -16.36 -21.57 19.98
CA LEU A 134 -15.01 -21.42 19.47
C LEU A 134 -14.09 -22.42 20.16
N VAL A 135 -13.60 -23.39 19.42
CA VAL A 135 -12.74 -24.47 19.94
C VAL A 135 -11.27 -24.09 19.90
N LYS A 136 -10.84 -23.46 18.80
CA LYS A 136 -9.45 -23.07 18.59
C LYS A 136 -9.34 -21.92 17.63
N THR A 137 -8.37 -21.04 17.87
CA THR A 137 -7.98 -19.96 16.96
C THR A 137 -6.56 -20.17 16.49
N ILE A 138 -6.32 -20.02 15.20
CA ILE A 138 -4.99 -20.08 14.59
C ILE A 138 -4.76 -18.76 13.89
N VAL A 139 -3.83 -17.97 14.40
CA VAL A 139 -3.42 -16.70 13.79
C VAL A 139 -2.10 -16.90 13.06
N VAL A 140 -2.08 -16.58 11.77
CA VAL A 140 -0.84 -16.47 10.99
C VAL A 140 -0.56 -15.00 10.80
N LYS A 141 0.46 -14.53 11.47
CA LYS A 141 0.82 -13.10 11.58
C LYS A 141 0.81 -12.41 10.21
N ASN A 142 0.11 -11.30 10.11
CA ASN A 142 -0.01 -10.49 8.90
C ASN A 142 -0.58 -11.20 7.66
N LYS A 143 -1.28 -12.33 7.80
CA LYS A 143 -1.77 -13.11 6.67
C LYS A 143 -3.21 -13.57 6.81
N LEU A 144 -3.50 -14.36 7.81
CA LEU A 144 -4.85 -14.90 8.01
C LEU A 144 -5.13 -15.27 9.47
N ILE A 145 -6.41 -15.33 9.80
CA ILE A 145 -6.92 -15.95 11.02
C ILE A 145 -7.88 -17.07 10.66
N ASN A 146 -7.75 -18.22 11.33
CA ASN A 146 -8.68 -19.34 11.16
C ASN A 146 -9.36 -19.65 12.51
N LEU A 147 -10.67 -19.50 12.53
CA LEU A 147 -11.53 -19.79 13.68
C LEU A 147 -12.11 -21.20 13.51
N ILE A 148 -11.81 -22.08 14.44
CA ILE A 148 -12.36 -23.45 14.45
C ILE A 148 -13.53 -23.45 15.44
N ILE A 149 -14.72 -23.65 14.89
CA ILE A 149 -15.99 -23.69 15.64
C ILE A 149 -16.62 -25.07 15.55
N LYS A 150 -17.32 -25.46 16.63
CA LYS A 150 -18.05 -26.72 16.72
C LYS A 150 -19.47 -26.49 17.19
#